data_6e9d6ba39ce65111ffb4ec3cf2ddecee
#
_entry.id   6e9d6ba39ce65111ffb4ec3cf2ddecee
#
_cell.length_a   1.000
_cell.length_b   1.000
_cell.length_c   1.000
_cell.angle_alpha   90.00
_cell.angle_beta   90.00
_cell.angle_gamma   90.00
#
_symmetry.space_group_name_H-M   'P 1'
#
loop_
_entity.id
_entity.type
_entity.pdbx_description
1 polymer ?
#
loop_
_entity_poly.entity_id
_entity_poly.type
_entity_poly.pdbx_seq_one_letter_code
_entity_poly.pdbx_strand_id
1 'polypeptide(L)'
;MATLLPILFLLPTAALAQCYASEKDECSRYHSFVPGSWMAGEGMDVTSLQRSGSFPVDTQHYLWPNGSCILCINNLQKGSIQSLPVALNYWRDHGSGCQRKVVSVKVSSTEGVARDAAQSIRNDWKVGLELNPKPVNAQMTMASSHSKVTNFAAKKTFQDHYLFNNDEVECKFYSVCLVHAPPLHHDFKTALKALPPHFNASTQSDYIRLVSNYGTHFIRSMELGGRLSSLTAMRTCELALDGLTADEVADCLEVEAQVSIGGKATSSSEYKACEEKKKQHKMATSFHQAYRERYSEIVGGNHTSTHDTLFGQQAGPEKFTEWVASLLDNPGLVGYTLEPLHILLKNKDPRREALRQAVSTYILHKARWRDCSRPCPTGQYKSPHDPCQCVCHGSAVSTQNCCPRQRGMARLLVMNFMAAGLWGDSTTATDAYLKVFFGGQEQRTDTIWNTNDPMWRAPVDFGDVLLSTGGPLRVQVWDEYYGWDDDLLGTCDRSPQSGTHEVNCNVSHGRLKFIYQAKCLPHLGGPTCMDYAPRGLLGEPPGNRSGVVW
;
A
#
# COMPACT_ATOMS: atom_id res chain seq x y z
N MET A 1 -13.68 -0.21 61.10
CA MET A 1 -14.81 0.05 60.18
C MET A 1 -14.36 1.10 59.18
N ALA A 2 -13.90 0.68 58.04
CA ALA A 2 -13.50 1.56 56.95
C ALA A 2 -14.60 1.49 55.87
N THR A 3 -15.29 2.60 55.67
CA THR A 3 -16.34 2.76 54.65
C THR A 3 -15.68 2.97 53.29
N LEU A 4 -15.77 1.95 52.44
CA LEU A 4 -15.49 2.02 51.01
C LEU A 4 -16.59 2.83 50.30
N LEU A 5 -16.26 4.02 49.83
CA LEU A 5 -17.11 4.75 48.87
C LEU A 5 -16.91 4.11 47.46
N PRO A 6 -17.99 3.78 46.76
CA PRO A 6 -17.88 3.35 45.36
C PRO A 6 -17.56 4.55 44.47
N ILE A 7 -16.41 4.51 43.80
CA ILE A 7 -16.11 5.44 42.72
C ILE A 7 -16.97 5.05 41.51
N LEU A 8 -18.01 5.83 41.29
CA LEU A 8 -18.87 5.72 40.11
C LEU A 8 -18.04 6.25 38.90
N PHE A 9 -17.52 5.36 38.08
CA PHE A 9 -17.00 5.72 36.77
C PHE A 9 -18.16 6.21 35.88
N LEU A 10 -18.32 7.52 35.77
CA LEU A 10 -19.16 8.14 34.75
C LEU A 10 -18.46 7.93 33.39
N LEU A 11 -18.87 6.87 32.66
CA LEU A 11 -18.63 6.77 31.23
C LEU A 11 -19.32 7.98 30.57
N PRO A 12 -18.68 8.70 29.63
CA PRO A 12 -19.33 9.74 28.87
C PRO A 12 -20.42 9.10 28.00
N THR A 13 -21.65 9.15 28.44
CA THR A 13 -22.80 8.80 27.61
C THR A 13 -22.89 9.85 26.52
N ALA A 14 -22.73 9.45 25.24
CA ALA A 14 -23.06 10.30 24.11
C ALA A 14 -24.46 10.88 24.32
N ALA A 15 -24.57 12.18 24.53
CA ALA A 15 -25.84 12.82 24.78
C ALA A 15 -26.69 12.74 23.49
N LEU A 16 -27.90 12.16 23.61
CA LEU A 16 -28.89 12.30 22.55
C LEU A 16 -29.21 13.81 22.42
N ALA A 17 -29.21 14.32 21.19
CA ALA A 17 -29.69 15.66 20.94
C ALA A 17 -31.07 15.85 21.56
N GLN A 18 -31.29 16.93 22.26
CA GLN A 18 -32.62 17.28 22.76
C GLN A 18 -33.52 17.64 21.57
N CYS A 19 -34.37 16.69 21.15
CA CYS A 19 -35.31 16.90 20.07
C CYS A 19 -36.73 16.94 20.59
N TYR A 20 -37.58 17.78 20.03
CA TYR A 20 -38.98 17.94 20.35
C TYR A 20 -39.85 18.12 19.11
N ALA A 21 -41.11 17.70 19.18
CA ALA A 21 -42.08 17.93 18.12
C ALA A 21 -42.60 19.35 18.19
N SER A 22 -42.72 19.98 17.02
CA SER A 22 -43.18 21.36 16.89
C SER A 22 -44.25 21.51 15.82
N GLU A 23 -45.05 22.59 15.95
CA GLU A 23 -46.10 22.93 15.01
C GLU A 23 -45.58 23.73 13.82
N LYS A 24 -46.45 23.87 12.80
CA LYS A 24 -46.12 24.47 11.49
C LYS A 24 -45.45 25.87 11.58
N ASP A 25 -45.93 26.72 12.50
CA ASP A 25 -45.45 28.09 12.62
C ASP A 25 -44.01 28.17 13.16
N GLU A 26 -43.66 27.31 14.09
CA GLU A 26 -42.29 27.20 14.57
C GLU A 26 -41.39 26.47 13.59
N CYS A 27 -41.87 25.38 12.97
CA CYS A 27 -41.16 24.63 11.93
C CYS A 27 -40.74 25.51 10.74
N SER A 28 -41.56 26.51 10.41
CA SER A 28 -41.26 27.44 9.31
C SER A 28 -40.12 28.43 9.58
N ARG A 29 -39.61 28.50 10.82
CA ARG A 29 -38.50 29.38 11.21
C ARG A 29 -37.14 28.73 11.12
N TYR A 30 -37.10 27.37 11.15
CA TYR A 30 -35.86 26.61 11.22
C TYR A 30 -35.76 25.66 10.01
N HIS A 31 -34.89 26.05 9.05
CA HIS A 31 -34.67 25.28 7.81
C HIS A 31 -33.30 24.64 7.73
N SER A 32 -32.44 24.89 8.76
CA SER A 32 -31.10 24.30 8.78
C SER A 32 -31.13 22.87 9.32
N PHE A 33 -30.27 22.04 8.80
CA PHE A 33 -30.06 20.66 9.26
C PHE A 33 -28.70 20.55 9.96
N VAL A 34 -28.51 19.43 10.69
CA VAL A 34 -27.17 19.11 11.23
C VAL A 34 -26.15 19.06 10.08
N PRO A 35 -24.99 19.70 10.24
CA PRO A 35 -23.96 19.71 9.21
C PRO A 35 -23.62 18.32 8.72
N GLY A 36 -23.55 18.12 7.41
CA GLY A 36 -23.26 16.85 6.78
C GLY A 36 -24.40 15.82 6.75
N SER A 37 -25.54 16.05 7.46
CA SER A 37 -26.66 15.09 7.52
C SER A 37 -27.25 14.74 6.15
N TRP A 38 -27.12 15.64 5.16
CA TRP A 38 -27.55 15.43 3.77
C TRP A 38 -26.89 14.25 3.08
N MET A 39 -25.72 13.78 3.56
CA MET A 39 -25.02 12.61 3.03
C MET A 39 -25.71 11.28 3.37
N ALA A 40 -26.61 11.26 4.37
CA ALA A 40 -27.37 10.06 4.69
C ALA A 40 -28.29 9.66 3.52
N GLY A 41 -28.36 8.40 3.22
CA GLY A 41 -29.16 7.88 2.11
C GLY A 41 -28.57 8.13 0.72
N GLU A 42 -27.39 8.74 0.61
CA GLU A 42 -26.66 8.82 -0.66
C GLU A 42 -26.18 7.44 -1.10
N GLY A 43 -26.14 7.21 -2.39
CA GLY A 43 -25.60 6.01 -2.97
C GLY A 43 -24.08 5.94 -2.88
N MET A 44 -23.55 4.70 -2.74
CA MET A 44 -22.11 4.45 -2.65
C MET A 44 -21.73 3.20 -3.43
N ASP A 45 -20.66 3.28 -4.20
CA ASP A 45 -20.04 2.11 -4.82
C ASP A 45 -19.01 1.50 -3.84
N VAL A 46 -19.33 0.33 -3.30
CA VAL A 46 -18.46 -0.38 -2.33
C VAL A 46 -17.11 -0.75 -2.94
N THR A 47 -17.01 -0.92 -4.25
CA THR A 47 -15.75 -1.31 -4.91
C THR A 47 -14.73 -0.18 -4.95
N SER A 48 -15.19 1.07 -5.05
CA SER A 48 -14.33 2.27 -5.09
C SER A 48 -14.35 3.08 -3.80
N LEU A 49 -15.29 2.81 -2.89
CA LEU A 49 -15.64 3.62 -1.71
C LEU A 49 -16.00 5.06 -2.08
N GLN A 50 -16.51 5.27 -3.29
CA GLN A 50 -16.93 6.59 -3.76
C GLN A 50 -18.45 6.76 -3.60
N ARG A 51 -18.84 7.92 -3.11
CA ARG A 51 -20.23 8.37 -3.13
C ARG A 51 -20.66 8.60 -4.58
N SER A 52 -21.87 8.21 -4.92
CA SER A 52 -22.38 8.30 -6.30
C SER A 52 -22.80 9.72 -6.71
N GLY A 53 -22.99 10.62 -5.75
CA GLY A 53 -23.63 11.93 -5.99
C GLY A 53 -25.12 11.84 -6.24
N SER A 54 -25.72 10.65 -6.15
CA SER A 54 -27.15 10.39 -6.40
C SER A 54 -27.80 9.89 -5.10
N PHE A 55 -29.05 10.29 -4.89
CA PHE A 55 -29.77 10.02 -3.64
C PHE A 55 -30.94 9.06 -3.88
N PRO A 56 -30.81 7.77 -3.51
CA PRO A 56 -31.94 6.86 -3.45
C PRO A 56 -33.00 7.26 -2.42
N VAL A 57 -32.58 7.90 -1.33
CA VAL A 57 -33.43 8.29 -0.18
C VAL A 57 -33.63 9.82 -0.19
N ASP A 58 -34.84 10.25 0.13
CA ASP A 58 -35.20 11.66 0.28
C ASP A 58 -34.87 12.13 1.72
N THR A 59 -33.79 12.88 1.86
CA THR A 59 -33.35 13.45 3.15
C THR A 59 -33.56 14.96 3.23
N GLN A 60 -34.28 15.57 2.29
CA GLN A 60 -34.54 17.00 2.30
C GLN A 60 -35.90 17.35 2.94
N HIS A 61 -36.86 16.44 2.93
CA HIS A 61 -38.16 16.66 3.55
C HIS A 61 -38.07 16.53 5.07
N TYR A 62 -38.51 17.57 5.78
CA TYR A 62 -38.55 17.62 7.25
C TYR A 62 -39.96 17.89 7.82
N LEU A 63 -40.92 18.27 6.97
CA LEU A 63 -42.31 18.47 7.37
C LEU A 63 -43.13 17.20 7.18
N TRP A 64 -43.90 16.84 8.19
CA TRP A 64 -44.93 15.82 8.09
C TRP A 64 -46.16 16.37 7.30
N PRO A 65 -47.05 15.50 6.78
CA PRO A 65 -48.22 15.94 6.00
C PRO A 65 -49.13 16.93 6.72
N ASN A 66 -49.16 16.91 8.04
CA ASN A 66 -49.90 17.84 8.88
C ASN A 66 -49.18 19.18 9.12
N GLY A 67 -47.97 19.34 8.56
CA GLY A 67 -47.15 20.54 8.71
C GLY A 67 -46.27 20.57 9.96
N SER A 68 -46.39 19.59 10.89
CA SER A 68 -45.47 19.48 12.04
C SER A 68 -44.08 19.02 11.65
N CYS A 69 -43.10 19.24 12.53
CA CYS A 69 -41.72 18.78 12.33
C CYS A 69 -41.10 18.36 13.69
N ILE A 70 -39.89 17.84 13.61
CA ILE A 70 -39.03 17.62 14.78
C ILE A 70 -37.89 18.64 14.72
N LEU A 71 -37.69 19.38 15.82
CA LEU A 71 -36.60 20.32 16.01
C LEU A 71 -35.64 19.78 17.07
N CYS A 72 -34.35 19.94 16.83
CA CYS A 72 -33.28 19.45 17.71
C CYS A 72 -32.30 20.59 18.07
N ILE A 73 -31.80 20.60 19.29
CA ILE A 73 -30.81 21.57 19.77
C ILE A 73 -29.40 20.99 19.51
N ASN A 74 -28.58 21.73 18.77
CA ASN A 74 -27.20 21.37 18.48
C ASN A 74 -26.23 22.10 19.40
N ASN A 75 -25.75 21.44 20.44
CA ASN A 75 -24.83 22.03 21.41
C ASN A 75 -23.43 22.32 20.83
N LEU A 76 -23.00 21.57 19.84
CA LEU A 76 -21.72 21.82 19.15
C LEU A 76 -21.76 23.12 18.32
N GLN A 77 -22.96 23.59 17.96
CA GLN A 77 -23.19 24.87 17.28
C GLN A 77 -23.88 25.90 18.21
N LYS A 78 -23.40 26.00 19.44
CA LYS A 78 -23.84 27.00 20.44
C LYS A 78 -25.34 26.95 20.74
N GLY A 79 -25.95 25.78 20.70
CA GLY A 79 -27.37 25.59 20.96
C GLY A 79 -28.30 25.99 19.82
N SER A 80 -27.80 26.04 18.58
CA SER A 80 -28.63 26.32 17.40
C SER A 80 -29.73 25.28 17.26
N ILE A 81 -30.94 25.73 16.88
CA ILE A 81 -32.10 24.86 16.62
C ILE A 81 -32.08 24.45 15.15
N GLN A 82 -32.19 23.16 14.91
CA GLN A 82 -32.11 22.56 13.58
C GLN A 82 -33.26 21.58 13.36
N SER A 83 -33.76 21.52 12.13
CA SER A 83 -34.80 20.58 11.74
C SER A 83 -34.24 19.18 11.52
N LEU A 84 -35.00 18.15 11.92
CA LEU A 84 -34.69 16.76 11.65
C LEU A 84 -35.46 16.30 10.40
N PRO A 85 -34.78 15.89 9.30
CA PRO A 85 -35.45 15.32 8.14
C PRO A 85 -36.30 14.09 8.51
N VAL A 86 -37.46 13.90 7.85
CA VAL A 86 -38.37 12.76 8.07
C VAL A 86 -37.70 11.41 7.84
N ALA A 87 -36.70 11.38 6.95
CA ALA A 87 -35.91 10.18 6.68
C ALA A 87 -34.97 9.79 7.83
N LEU A 88 -34.69 10.68 8.78
CA LEU A 88 -33.74 10.45 9.86
C LEU A 88 -34.47 9.98 11.12
N ASN A 89 -33.93 8.94 11.76
CA ASN A 89 -34.41 8.44 13.03
C ASN A 89 -33.88 9.28 14.20
N TYR A 90 -32.58 9.60 14.15
CA TYR A 90 -31.90 10.43 15.14
C TYR A 90 -30.58 10.97 14.58
N TRP A 91 -30.04 11.96 15.28
CA TRP A 91 -28.63 12.28 15.26
C TRP A 91 -28.11 12.44 16.71
N ARG A 92 -26.80 12.32 16.87
CA ARG A 92 -26.12 12.46 18.17
C ARG A 92 -24.89 13.32 17.98
N ASP A 93 -24.54 14.07 19.03
CA ASP A 93 -23.23 14.68 19.13
C ASP A 93 -22.27 13.75 19.91
N HIS A 94 -20.99 13.81 19.59
CA HIS A 94 -19.91 13.10 20.27
C HIS A 94 -19.08 14.05 21.17
N GLY A 95 -19.57 15.25 21.44
CA GLY A 95 -18.87 16.28 22.20
C GLY A 95 -17.63 16.78 21.46
N SER A 96 -16.57 17.18 22.17
CA SER A 96 -15.32 17.66 21.57
C SER A 96 -14.42 16.53 21.05
N GLY A 97 -14.99 15.60 20.34
CA GLY A 97 -14.52 14.26 20.00
C GLY A 97 -13.27 14.11 19.13
N CYS A 98 -12.32 15.04 19.15
CA CYS A 98 -11.04 14.87 18.46
C CYS A 98 -9.91 14.54 19.43
N GLN A 99 -9.48 13.28 19.43
CA GLN A 99 -8.27 12.88 20.13
C GLN A 99 -7.07 13.15 19.23
N ARG A 100 -6.09 13.93 19.74
CA ARG A 100 -4.81 14.17 19.06
C ARG A 100 -3.92 12.95 19.18
N LYS A 101 -4.34 11.85 18.55
CA LYS A 101 -3.61 10.58 18.55
C LYS A 101 -3.56 10.04 17.14
N VAL A 102 -2.33 9.82 16.66
CA VAL A 102 -2.09 9.09 15.40
C VAL A 102 -2.23 7.59 15.68
N VAL A 103 -2.82 6.89 14.75
CA VAL A 103 -2.87 5.43 14.71
C VAL A 103 -2.16 4.99 13.45
N SER A 104 -1.16 4.13 13.60
CA SER A 104 -0.39 3.58 12.48
C SER A 104 -0.76 2.12 12.23
N VAL A 105 -0.99 1.78 10.96
CA VAL A 105 -1.30 0.42 10.51
C VAL A 105 -0.32 0.01 9.42
N LYS A 106 0.43 -1.07 9.68
CA LYS A 106 1.38 -1.65 8.72
C LYS A 106 0.71 -2.67 7.84
N VAL A 107 0.93 -2.58 6.54
CA VAL A 107 0.29 -3.43 5.53
C VAL A 107 1.31 -3.89 4.50
N SER A 108 1.33 -5.19 4.22
CA SER A 108 2.33 -5.82 3.33
C SER A 108 1.84 -6.06 1.89
N SER A 109 0.59 -5.75 1.59
CA SER A 109 0.01 -6.05 0.27
C SER A 109 -1.05 -5.03 -0.16
N THR A 110 -1.32 -4.95 -1.46
CA THR A 110 -2.42 -4.16 -2.01
C THR A 110 -3.78 -4.57 -1.44
N GLU A 111 -3.99 -5.87 -1.23
CA GLU A 111 -5.21 -6.42 -0.64
C GLU A 111 -5.39 -5.99 0.82
N GLY A 112 -4.26 -5.93 1.55
CA GLY A 112 -4.24 -5.40 2.91
C GLY A 112 -4.62 -3.92 2.95
N VAL A 113 -4.09 -3.10 2.04
CA VAL A 113 -4.45 -1.67 1.90
C VAL A 113 -5.95 -1.51 1.59
N ALA A 114 -6.49 -2.35 0.68
CA ALA A 114 -7.92 -2.31 0.38
C ALA A 114 -8.78 -2.70 1.59
N ARG A 115 -8.34 -3.66 2.39
CA ARG A 115 -9.02 -4.08 3.62
C ARG A 115 -8.97 -3.00 4.69
N ASP A 116 -7.83 -2.34 4.85
CA ASP A 116 -7.66 -1.22 5.77
C ASP A 116 -8.59 -0.06 5.39
N ALA A 117 -8.59 0.37 4.13
CA ALA A 117 -9.48 1.41 3.63
C ALA A 117 -10.98 1.05 3.80
N ALA A 118 -11.33 -0.24 3.68
CA ALA A 118 -12.71 -0.71 3.86
C ALA A 118 -13.17 -0.72 5.33
N GLN A 119 -12.28 -0.47 6.31
CA GLN A 119 -12.66 -0.37 7.74
C GLN A 119 -13.57 0.82 8.04
N SER A 120 -13.64 1.82 7.15
CA SER A 120 -14.65 2.88 7.24
C SER A 120 -16.09 2.34 7.12
N ILE A 121 -16.29 1.15 6.56
CA ILE A 121 -17.58 0.44 6.57
C ILE A 121 -17.72 -0.29 7.91
N ARG A 122 -18.65 0.16 8.75
CA ARG A 122 -18.81 -0.32 10.15
C ARG A 122 -19.74 -1.53 10.30
N ASN A 123 -20.23 -2.11 9.20
CA ASN A 123 -21.10 -3.30 9.22
C ASN A 123 -20.68 -4.31 8.15
N ASP A 124 -21.30 -5.50 8.19
CA ASP A 124 -21.18 -6.45 7.09
C ASP A 124 -22.05 -5.99 5.91
N TRP A 125 -21.43 -5.28 4.96
CA TRP A 125 -22.07 -4.76 3.76
C TRP A 125 -22.55 -5.87 2.78
N LYS A 126 -22.09 -7.11 2.95
CA LYS A 126 -22.43 -8.25 2.07
C LYS A 126 -23.79 -8.86 2.38
N VAL A 127 -24.39 -8.50 3.52
CA VAL A 127 -25.67 -9.08 3.96
C VAL A 127 -26.73 -8.90 2.87
N GLY A 128 -27.37 -10.01 2.51
CA GLY A 128 -28.41 -10.05 1.48
C GLY A 128 -27.91 -10.10 0.04
N LEU A 129 -26.58 -10.17 -0.20
CA LEU A 129 -25.99 -10.34 -1.52
C LEU A 129 -25.47 -11.76 -1.73
N GLU A 130 -25.49 -12.23 -2.98
CA GLU A 130 -24.85 -13.48 -3.38
C GLU A 130 -23.49 -13.19 -4.04
N LEU A 131 -22.44 -13.26 -3.24
CA LEU A 131 -21.06 -12.99 -3.67
C LEU A 131 -20.24 -14.27 -3.57
N ASN A 132 -20.48 -15.19 -4.51
CA ASN A 132 -19.78 -16.47 -4.58
C ASN A 132 -18.54 -16.34 -5.49
N PRO A 133 -17.32 -16.27 -4.92
CA PRO A 133 -16.10 -16.16 -5.71
C PRO A 133 -15.78 -17.45 -6.48
N LYS A 134 -15.32 -17.30 -7.71
CA LYS A 134 -14.68 -18.36 -8.51
C LYS A 134 -13.37 -17.78 -9.06
N PRO A 135 -12.24 -18.48 -9.01
CA PRO A 135 -11.97 -19.87 -8.59
C PRO A 135 -11.61 -19.98 -7.07
N VAL A 136 -11.63 -21.22 -6.56
CA VAL A 136 -11.46 -21.55 -5.13
C VAL A 136 -10.11 -21.14 -4.53
N ASN A 137 -9.05 -21.01 -5.33
CA ASN A 137 -7.68 -20.74 -4.89
C ASN A 137 -7.22 -19.29 -5.21
N ALA A 138 -8.14 -18.37 -5.41
CA ALA A 138 -7.81 -16.97 -5.65
C ALA A 138 -8.14 -16.10 -4.44
N GLN A 139 -7.25 -15.18 -4.10
CA GLN A 139 -7.58 -14.09 -3.18
C GLN A 139 -8.41 -13.04 -3.94
N MET A 140 -9.57 -12.68 -3.40
CA MET A 140 -10.47 -11.73 -4.02
C MET A 140 -10.72 -10.55 -3.10
N THR A 141 -10.51 -9.35 -3.62
CA THR A 141 -10.80 -8.10 -2.95
C THR A 141 -11.98 -7.42 -3.65
N MET A 142 -13.09 -7.26 -2.94
CA MET A 142 -14.31 -6.65 -3.46
C MET A 142 -14.43 -5.20 -2.97
N ALA A 143 -14.60 -4.98 -1.67
CA ALA A 143 -14.66 -3.65 -1.09
C ALA A 143 -13.32 -2.93 -1.28
N SER A 144 -13.39 -1.63 -1.59
CA SER A 144 -12.21 -0.79 -1.81
C SER A 144 -11.27 -1.23 -2.95
N SER A 145 -11.61 -2.27 -3.72
CA SER A 145 -10.74 -2.82 -4.77
C SER A 145 -10.28 -1.78 -5.81
N HIS A 146 -11.07 -0.73 -6.03
CA HIS A 146 -10.80 0.38 -6.96
C HIS A 146 -10.76 1.75 -6.27
N SER A 147 -10.59 1.80 -4.95
CA SER A 147 -10.36 3.08 -4.26
C SER A 147 -9.05 3.73 -4.71
N LYS A 148 -8.94 5.04 -4.55
CA LYS A 148 -7.74 5.79 -4.93
C LYS A 148 -6.50 5.28 -4.19
N VAL A 149 -6.62 5.01 -2.88
CA VAL A 149 -5.54 4.48 -2.04
C VAL A 149 -5.12 3.07 -2.47
N THR A 150 -6.06 2.18 -2.80
CA THR A 150 -5.76 0.84 -3.30
C THR A 150 -5.11 0.88 -4.69
N ASN A 151 -5.55 1.81 -5.56
CA ASN A 151 -4.93 2.03 -6.87
C ASN A 151 -3.49 2.54 -6.74
N PHE A 152 -3.22 3.43 -5.77
CA PHE A 152 -1.85 3.85 -5.45
C PHE A 152 -1.00 2.66 -5.02
N ALA A 153 -1.46 1.86 -4.04
CA ALA A 153 -0.74 0.68 -3.58
C ALA A 153 -0.48 -0.33 -4.71
N ALA A 154 -1.48 -0.59 -5.57
CA ALA A 154 -1.34 -1.49 -6.72
C ALA A 154 -0.29 -1.00 -7.72
N LYS A 155 -0.27 0.31 -8.00
CA LYS A 155 0.75 0.90 -8.88
C LYS A 155 2.16 0.75 -8.30
N LYS A 156 2.31 0.93 -6.97
CA LYS A 156 3.61 0.75 -6.29
C LYS A 156 4.05 -0.71 -6.32
N THR A 157 3.19 -1.63 -5.90
CA THR A 157 3.46 -3.07 -5.90
C THR A 157 3.82 -3.60 -7.30
N PHE A 158 3.29 -2.98 -8.36
CA PHE A 158 3.70 -3.30 -9.73
C PHE A 158 5.14 -2.89 -10.04
N GLN A 159 5.60 -1.76 -9.50
CA GLN A 159 6.92 -1.21 -9.76
C GLN A 159 8.03 -1.95 -9.01
N ASP A 160 7.74 -2.40 -7.76
CA ASP A 160 8.71 -3.03 -6.87
C ASP A 160 8.02 -3.75 -5.70
N HIS A 161 8.81 -4.37 -4.81
CA HIS A 161 8.35 -4.89 -3.54
C HIS A 161 8.19 -3.75 -2.52
N TYR A 162 6.94 -3.45 -2.17
CA TYR A 162 6.60 -2.41 -1.20
C TYR A 162 5.93 -2.97 0.04
N LEU A 163 6.24 -2.34 1.17
CA LEU A 163 5.46 -2.34 2.39
C LEU A 163 4.78 -0.98 2.53
N PHE A 164 3.65 -0.95 3.21
CA PHE A 164 2.87 0.26 3.39
C PHE A 164 2.66 0.53 4.87
N ASN A 165 2.68 1.82 5.26
CA ASN A 165 2.29 2.29 6.57
C ASN A 165 1.22 3.36 6.41
N ASN A 166 0.05 3.16 7.04
CA ASN A 166 -1.04 4.14 7.05
C ASN A 166 -1.07 4.85 8.40
N ASP A 167 -0.72 6.13 8.42
CA ASP A 167 -0.80 6.99 9.58
C ASP A 167 -2.12 7.78 9.51
N GLU A 168 -2.98 7.64 10.52
CA GLU A 168 -4.34 8.19 10.50
C GLU A 168 -4.68 8.92 11.82
N VAL A 169 -5.41 10.02 11.68
CA VAL A 169 -6.09 10.71 12.79
C VAL A 169 -7.56 10.86 12.42
N GLU A 170 -8.44 10.43 13.30
CA GLU A 170 -9.89 10.52 13.11
C GLU A 170 -10.54 11.36 14.23
N CYS A 171 -11.40 12.30 13.85
CA CYS A 171 -12.22 13.11 14.73
C CYS A 171 -13.69 12.85 14.42
N LYS A 172 -14.52 12.62 15.44
CA LYS A 172 -15.96 12.39 15.32
C LYS A 172 -16.74 13.45 16.05
N PHE A 173 -17.72 14.05 15.39
CA PHE A 173 -18.57 15.10 15.97
C PHE A 173 -20.05 14.71 15.96
N TYR A 174 -20.56 14.11 14.87
CA TYR A 174 -21.97 13.76 14.75
C TYR A 174 -22.13 12.30 14.30
N SER A 175 -23.21 11.67 14.75
CA SER A 175 -23.72 10.42 14.17
C SER A 175 -25.14 10.61 13.68
N VAL A 176 -25.45 10.08 12.51
CA VAL A 176 -26.75 10.18 11.86
C VAL A 176 -27.21 8.81 11.41
N CYS A 177 -28.51 8.50 11.57
CA CYS A 177 -29.09 7.23 11.15
C CYS A 177 -30.45 7.43 10.49
N LEU A 178 -30.68 6.72 9.37
CA LEU A 178 -31.99 6.70 8.69
C LEU A 178 -33.04 5.89 9.48
N VAL A 179 -34.33 6.21 9.26
CA VAL A 179 -35.45 5.38 9.70
C VAL A 179 -35.45 4.02 8.96
N HIS A 180 -36.11 3.00 9.53
CA HIS A 180 -36.08 1.65 8.95
C HIS A 180 -36.57 1.60 7.48
N ALA A 181 -37.63 2.32 7.14
CA ALA A 181 -38.17 2.41 5.78
C ALA A 181 -38.16 3.88 5.32
N PRO A 182 -37.04 4.41 4.87
CA PRO A 182 -36.93 5.80 4.50
C PRO A 182 -37.73 6.13 3.24
N PRO A 183 -38.24 7.38 3.10
CA PRO A 183 -38.88 7.81 1.87
C PRO A 183 -37.87 7.80 0.74
N LEU A 184 -38.27 7.24 -0.42
CA LEU A 184 -37.41 7.21 -1.61
C LEU A 184 -37.45 8.56 -2.33
N HIS A 185 -36.29 8.97 -2.86
CA HIS A 185 -36.21 10.16 -3.71
C HIS A 185 -37.03 9.97 -4.99
N HIS A 186 -37.60 11.06 -5.51
CA HIS A 186 -38.46 11.03 -6.69
C HIS A 186 -37.76 10.41 -7.90
N ASP A 187 -36.53 10.84 -8.20
CA ASP A 187 -35.77 10.39 -9.37
C ASP A 187 -35.44 8.91 -9.28
N PHE A 188 -35.07 8.42 -8.08
CA PHE A 188 -34.83 6.99 -7.85
C PHE A 188 -36.11 6.16 -8.07
N LYS A 189 -37.26 6.64 -7.57
CA LYS A 189 -38.58 5.99 -7.84
C LYS A 189 -38.87 5.91 -9.33
N THR A 190 -38.58 6.97 -10.09
CA THR A 190 -38.77 7.03 -11.52
C THR A 190 -37.85 6.08 -12.25
N ALA A 191 -36.56 6.05 -11.89
CA ALA A 191 -35.59 5.13 -12.45
C ALA A 191 -35.97 3.66 -12.19
N LEU A 192 -36.43 3.34 -10.95
CA LEU A 192 -36.93 1.99 -10.62
C LEU A 192 -38.14 1.58 -11.46
N LYS A 193 -39.10 2.50 -11.71
CA LYS A 193 -40.31 2.19 -12.51
C LYS A 193 -39.95 1.84 -13.95
N ALA A 194 -38.88 2.38 -14.49
CA ALA A 194 -38.42 2.11 -15.85
C ALA A 194 -37.70 0.74 -15.98
N LEU A 195 -37.35 0.07 -14.89
CA LEU A 195 -36.65 -1.23 -14.94
C LEU A 195 -37.62 -2.38 -15.26
N PRO A 196 -37.22 -3.33 -16.11
CA PRO A 196 -37.88 -4.61 -16.30
C PRO A 196 -37.98 -5.41 -14.99
N PRO A 197 -38.97 -6.32 -14.86
CA PRO A 197 -39.16 -7.07 -13.62
C PRO A 197 -38.08 -8.16 -13.34
N HIS A 198 -37.29 -8.55 -14.36
CA HIS A 198 -36.31 -9.63 -14.25
C HIS A 198 -34.93 -9.19 -14.73
N PHE A 199 -33.89 -9.75 -14.10
CA PHE A 199 -32.49 -9.57 -14.51
C PHE A 199 -32.05 -10.76 -15.38
N ASN A 200 -31.68 -10.47 -16.63
CA ASN A 200 -31.17 -11.46 -17.59
C ASN A 200 -30.26 -10.78 -18.63
N ALA A 201 -29.72 -11.50 -19.58
CA ALA A 201 -28.77 -10.97 -20.56
C ALA A 201 -29.30 -9.76 -21.36
N SER A 202 -30.61 -9.69 -21.63
CA SER A 202 -31.22 -8.57 -22.40
C SER A 202 -31.51 -7.33 -21.55
N THR A 203 -31.66 -7.49 -20.22
CA THR A 203 -32.01 -6.41 -19.29
C THR A 203 -30.83 -5.98 -18.40
N GLN A 204 -29.72 -6.71 -18.45
CA GLN A 204 -28.53 -6.47 -17.63
C GLN A 204 -28.02 -5.04 -17.75
N SER A 205 -27.99 -4.47 -18.95
CA SER A 205 -27.49 -3.11 -19.20
C SER A 205 -28.27 -2.05 -18.44
N ASP A 206 -29.60 -2.19 -18.32
CA ASP A 206 -30.45 -1.23 -17.64
C ASP A 206 -30.21 -1.24 -16.14
N TYR A 207 -30.10 -2.45 -15.56
CA TYR A 207 -29.77 -2.61 -14.15
C TYR A 207 -28.36 -2.14 -13.81
N ILE A 208 -27.35 -2.48 -14.62
CA ILE A 208 -25.97 -2.03 -14.41
C ILE A 208 -25.88 -0.50 -14.52
N ARG A 209 -26.63 0.12 -15.42
CA ARG A 209 -26.72 1.60 -15.53
C ARG A 209 -27.31 2.21 -14.25
N LEU A 210 -28.38 1.61 -13.67
CA LEU A 210 -28.91 2.06 -12.39
C LEU A 210 -27.86 1.95 -11.27
N VAL A 211 -27.19 0.80 -11.16
CA VAL A 211 -26.13 0.58 -10.16
C VAL A 211 -24.97 1.55 -10.35
N SER A 212 -24.57 1.84 -11.60
CA SER A 212 -23.50 2.82 -11.87
C SER A 212 -23.89 4.24 -11.47
N ASN A 213 -25.17 4.61 -11.56
CA ASN A 213 -25.66 5.96 -11.22
C ASN A 213 -25.90 6.13 -9.72
N TYR A 214 -26.45 5.11 -9.06
CA TYR A 214 -26.87 5.18 -7.64
C TYR A 214 -25.93 4.43 -6.69
N GLY A 215 -24.86 3.81 -7.19
CA GLY A 215 -23.97 2.96 -6.41
C GLY A 215 -24.50 1.54 -6.22
N THR A 216 -23.77 0.73 -5.48
CA THR A 216 -24.14 -0.64 -5.10
C THR A 216 -24.99 -0.67 -3.82
N HIS A 217 -24.76 0.31 -2.96
CA HIS A 217 -25.32 0.46 -1.62
C HIS A 217 -25.80 1.89 -1.40
N PHE A 218 -26.55 2.10 -0.34
CA PHE A 218 -26.82 3.43 0.21
C PHE A 218 -26.30 3.53 1.66
N ILE A 219 -25.99 4.75 2.07
CA ILE A 219 -25.49 5.04 3.42
C ILE A 219 -26.67 4.99 4.41
N ARG A 220 -26.67 3.96 5.29
CA ARG A 220 -27.73 3.73 6.27
C ARG A 220 -27.54 4.55 7.54
N SER A 221 -26.34 4.50 8.08
CA SER A 221 -25.91 5.36 9.18
C SER A 221 -24.50 5.86 8.91
N MET A 222 -24.13 6.95 9.56
CA MET A 222 -22.83 7.56 9.34
C MET A 222 -22.31 8.25 10.59
N GLU A 223 -20.98 8.28 10.69
CA GLU A 223 -20.19 9.08 11.61
C GLU A 223 -19.58 10.23 10.81
N LEU A 224 -19.83 11.44 11.27
CA LEU A 224 -19.41 12.68 10.62
C LEU A 224 -18.34 13.38 11.45
N GLY A 225 -17.33 13.91 10.79
CA GLY A 225 -16.22 14.57 11.43
C GLY A 225 -15.09 14.84 10.46
N GLY A 226 -13.87 14.42 10.80
CA GLY A 226 -12.74 14.56 9.91
C GLY A 226 -11.74 13.42 10.05
N ARG A 227 -11.03 13.14 8.97
CA ARG A 227 -9.95 12.17 8.94
C ARG A 227 -8.79 12.72 8.13
N LEU A 228 -7.59 12.65 8.69
CA LEU A 228 -6.33 12.83 8.00
C LEU A 228 -5.68 11.46 7.89
N SER A 229 -5.34 11.02 6.70
CA SER A 229 -4.61 9.77 6.50
C SER A 229 -3.47 9.94 5.50
N SER A 230 -2.37 9.22 5.73
CA SER A 230 -1.21 9.24 4.86
C SER A 230 -0.64 7.83 4.73
N LEU A 231 -0.87 7.19 3.58
CA LEU A 231 -0.31 5.89 3.25
C LEU A 231 1.08 6.07 2.65
N THR A 232 2.12 5.78 3.43
CA THR A 232 3.51 5.80 2.99
C THR A 232 3.90 4.45 2.39
N ALA A 233 4.46 4.47 1.18
CA ALA A 233 4.97 3.30 0.50
C ALA A 233 6.50 3.21 0.70
N MET A 234 6.97 2.07 1.22
CA MET A 234 8.38 1.81 1.56
C MET A 234 8.88 0.63 0.75
N ARG A 235 9.98 0.78 0.03
CA ARG A 235 10.59 -0.31 -0.73
C ARG A 235 11.30 -1.27 0.21
N THR A 236 10.84 -2.51 0.26
CA THR A 236 11.32 -3.55 1.21
C THR A 236 12.83 -3.77 1.11
N CYS A 237 13.36 -3.85 -0.13
CA CYS A 237 14.78 -4.12 -0.31
C CYS A 237 15.67 -2.87 -0.12
N GLU A 238 15.14 -1.67 -0.37
CA GLU A 238 15.85 -0.43 -0.06
C GLU A 238 16.01 -0.25 1.46
N LEU A 239 14.95 -0.51 2.24
CA LEU A 239 15.01 -0.54 3.70
C LEU A 239 16.09 -1.51 4.21
N ALA A 240 16.08 -2.75 3.71
CA ALA A 240 17.05 -3.76 4.11
C ALA A 240 18.50 -3.35 3.81
N LEU A 241 18.75 -2.69 2.67
CA LEU A 241 20.05 -2.16 2.27
C LEU A 241 20.52 -0.97 3.12
N ASP A 242 19.57 -0.20 3.64
CA ASP A 242 19.85 0.93 4.56
C ASP A 242 19.97 0.45 6.03
N GLY A 243 19.81 -0.86 6.26
CA GLY A 243 19.91 -1.48 7.58
C GLY A 243 18.71 -1.21 8.50
N LEU A 244 17.60 -0.74 7.92
CA LEU A 244 16.35 -0.43 8.62
C LEU A 244 15.30 -1.53 8.43
N THR A 245 14.45 -1.71 9.43
CA THR A 245 13.24 -2.52 9.32
C THR A 245 12.03 -1.63 9.00
N ALA A 246 11.01 -2.23 8.39
CA ALA A 246 9.75 -1.51 8.15
C ALA A 246 9.07 -1.05 9.45
N ASP A 247 9.22 -1.83 10.53
CA ASP A 247 8.69 -1.48 11.85
C ASP A 247 9.35 -0.24 12.42
N GLU A 248 10.67 -0.15 12.33
CA GLU A 248 11.42 1.01 12.79
C GLU A 248 11.06 2.29 12.04
N VAL A 249 10.86 2.19 10.73
CA VAL A 249 10.46 3.34 9.92
C VAL A 249 9.01 3.73 10.22
N ALA A 250 8.09 2.77 10.34
CA ALA A 250 6.69 3.03 10.65
C ALA A 250 6.53 3.69 12.02
N ASP A 251 7.22 3.18 13.05
CA ASP A 251 7.18 3.75 14.40
C ASP A 251 7.70 5.20 14.40
N CYS A 252 8.75 5.49 13.63
CA CYS A 252 9.29 6.85 13.54
C CYS A 252 8.42 7.78 12.68
N LEU A 253 7.72 7.28 11.66
CA LEU A 253 6.71 8.05 10.93
C LEU A 253 5.53 8.41 11.84
N GLU A 254 5.04 7.46 12.66
CA GLU A 254 3.98 7.71 13.65
C GLU A 254 4.38 8.82 14.63
N VAL A 255 5.61 8.75 15.16
CA VAL A 255 6.16 9.79 16.06
C VAL A 255 6.22 11.14 15.37
N GLU A 256 6.71 11.23 14.13
CA GLU A 256 6.78 12.49 13.37
C GLU A 256 5.37 13.04 13.06
N ALA A 257 4.41 12.19 12.69
CA ALA A 257 3.02 12.58 12.50
C ALA A 257 2.38 13.08 13.81
N GLN A 258 2.64 12.39 14.93
CA GLN A 258 2.14 12.80 16.25
C GLN A 258 2.68 14.17 16.68
N VAL A 259 3.95 14.47 16.38
CA VAL A 259 4.55 15.80 16.62
C VAL A 259 3.85 16.86 15.76
N SER A 260 3.58 16.58 14.49
CA SER A 260 2.96 17.54 13.56
C SER A 260 1.56 17.97 13.97
N ILE A 261 0.79 17.11 14.63
CA ILE A 261 -0.55 17.45 15.15
C ILE A 261 -0.53 18.07 16.56
N GLY A 262 0.66 18.33 17.12
CA GLY A 262 0.82 18.92 18.45
C GLY A 262 0.64 17.95 19.61
N GLY A 263 0.87 16.67 19.41
CA GLY A 263 0.93 15.66 20.47
C GLY A 263 2.20 15.79 21.32
N LYS A 264 2.19 15.23 22.54
CA LYS A 264 3.31 15.28 23.50
C LYS A 264 4.49 14.33 23.14
N ALA A 265 4.75 14.09 21.87
CA ALA A 265 5.73 13.10 21.42
C ALA A 265 7.19 13.56 21.61
N THR A 266 7.48 14.87 21.55
CA THR A 266 8.86 15.42 21.57
C THR A 266 9.66 15.16 22.85
N SER A 267 9.00 14.83 23.96
CA SER A 267 9.64 14.45 25.22
C SER A 267 9.60 12.94 25.49
N SER A 268 9.00 12.17 24.58
CA SER A 268 8.84 10.71 24.75
C SER A 268 10.15 9.96 24.50
N SER A 269 10.26 8.75 25.07
CA SER A 269 11.35 7.82 24.81
C SER A 269 11.40 7.41 23.33
N GLU A 270 10.23 7.34 22.67
CA GLU A 270 10.07 6.99 21.26
C GLU A 270 10.69 8.04 20.34
N TYR A 271 10.47 9.33 20.60
CA TYR A 271 11.10 10.41 19.83
C TYR A 271 12.63 10.35 19.93
N LYS A 272 13.17 10.16 21.15
CA LYS A 272 14.61 10.02 21.34
C LYS A 272 15.18 8.80 20.62
N ALA A 273 14.48 7.67 20.66
CA ALA A 273 14.88 6.46 19.95
C ALA A 273 14.94 6.69 18.43
N CYS A 274 13.97 7.42 17.85
CA CYS A 274 13.97 7.75 16.43
C CYS A 274 15.11 8.71 16.05
N GLU A 275 15.44 9.69 16.90
CA GLU A 275 16.61 10.57 16.69
C GLU A 275 17.94 9.81 16.80
N GLU A 276 18.05 8.82 17.68
CA GLU A 276 19.21 7.94 17.76
C GLU A 276 19.35 7.07 16.50
N LYS A 277 18.26 6.50 15.99
CA LYS A 277 18.25 5.74 14.74
C LYS A 277 18.68 6.61 13.56
N LYS A 278 18.20 7.84 13.45
CA LYS A 278 18.66 8.78 12.41
C LYS A 278 20.18 8.98 12.45
N LYS A 279 20.75 9.14 13.65
CA LYS A 279 22.20 9.28 13.82
C LYS A 279 22.95 7.99 13.45
N GLN A 280 22.46 6.85 13.91
CA GLN A 280 23.06 5.53 13.64
C GLN A 280 23.14 5.23 12.15
N HIS A 281 22.06 5.52 11.41
CA HIS A 281 21.97 5.29 9.96
C HIS A 281 22.42 6.49 9.12
N LYS A 282 23.02 7.53 9.77
CA LYS A 282 23.54 8.75 9.11
C LYS A 282 22.53 9.40 8.18
N MET A 283 21.24 9.40 8.56
CA MET A 283 20.17 10.02 7.78
C MET A 283 20.31 11.55 7.85
N ALA A 284 20.39 12.19 6.68
CA ALA A 284 20.49 13.65 6.59
C ALA A 284 19.14 14.36 6.77
N THR A 285 18.03 13.62 6.63
CA THR A 285 16.66 14.15 6.64
C THR A 285 15.80 13.40 7.65
N SER A 286 14.57 13.88 7.89
CA SER A 286 13.55 13.17 8.66
C SER A 286 13.09 11.89 7.95
N PHE A 287 12.42 10.98 8.67
CA PHE A 287 11.87 9.75 8.09
C PHE A 287 10.82 10.07 7.02
N HIS A 288 9.92 11.04 7.26
CA HIS A 288 8.92 11.41 6.26
C HIS A 288 9.51 12.07 5.00
N GLN A 289 10.68 12.68 5.07
CA GLN A 289 11.39 13.22 3.91
C GLN A 289 12.18 12.14 3.16
N ALA A 290 12.74 11.17 3.86
CA ALA A 290 13.43 10.02 3.26
C ALA A 290 12.43 9.09 2.56
N TYR A 291 11.32 8.77 3.22
CA TYR A 291 10.25 7.90 2.70
C TYR A 291 9.04 8.74 2.25
N ARG A 292 9.23 9.50 1.16
CA ARG A 292 8.26 10.50 0.66
C ARG A 292 7.22 9.96 -0.33
N GLU A 293 7.30 8.69 -0.71
CA GLU A 293 6.33 8.08 -1.63
C GLU A 293 5.04 7.77 -0.86
N ARG A 294 4.05 8.68 -0.95
CA ARG A 294 2.82 8.55 -0.17
C ARG A 294 1.57 8.99 -0.91
N TYR A 295 0.43 8.51 -0.43
CA TYR A 295 -0.90 8.95 -0.79
C TYR A 295 -1.56 9.52 0.45
N SER A 296 -1.89 10.81 0.44
CA SER A 296 -2.55 11.48 1.56
C SER A 296 -3.98 11.83 1.21
N GLU A 297 -4.89 11.66 2.17
CA GLU A 297 -6.31 11.98 2.04
C GLU A 297 -6.77 12.80 3.24
N ILE A 298 -7.58 13.82 2.96
CA ILE A 298 -8.23 14.65 3.95
C ILE A 298 -9.74 14.52 3.77
N VAL A 299 -10.43 14.13 4.82
CA VAL A 299 -11.89 14.04 4.86
C VAL A 299 -12.42 15.08 5.84
N GLY A 300 -13.36 15.92 5.39
CA GLY A 300 -13.96 16.98 6.22
C GLY A 300 -13.07 18.21 6.39
N GLY A 301 -13.68 19.28 6.90
CA GLY A 301 -13.04 20.56 7.14
C GLY A 301 -12.94 21.48 5.92
N ASN A 302 -12.47 22.71 6.15
CA ASN A 302 -12.22 23.68 5.08
C ASN A 302 -10.85 23.38 4.45
N HIS A 303 -10.86 22.94 3.20
CA HIS A 303 -9.63 22.69 2.44
C HIS A 303 -9.19 23.98 1.74
N THR A 304 -8.23 24.68 2.30
CA THR A 304 -7.53 25.78 1.62
C THR A 304 -6.28 25.27 0.87
N SER A 305 -5.85 24.04 1.11
CA SER A 305 -4.70 23.44 0.44
C SER A 305 -4.87 21.91 0.30
N THR A 306 -4.51 21.39 -0.86
CA THR A 306 -4.47 19.95 -1.20
C THR A 306 -3.23 19.23 -0.62
N HIS A 307 -2.59 19.80 0.40
CA HIS A 307 -1.31 19.33 0.90
C HIS A 307 -1.47 18.38 2.09
N ASP A 308 -0.56 17.42 2.17
CA ASP A 308 -0.43 16.49 3.27
C ASP A 308 -0.32 17.21 4.62
N THR A 309 -1.36 17.11 5.44
CA THR A 309 -1.45 17.82 6.73
C THR A 309 -0.63 17.14 7.82
N LEU A 310 -0.32 15.85 7.67
CA LEU A 310 0.50 15.10 8.63
C LEU A 310 2.00 15.31 8.39
N PHE A 311 2.43 15.35 7.12
CA PHE A 311 3.85 15.38 6.75
C PHE A 311 4.22 16.48 5.75
N GLY A 312 3.27 17.33 5.36
CA GLY A 312 3.52 18.42 4.41
C GLY A 312 4.32 19.58 5.01
N GLN A 313 4.85 20.45 4.14
CA GLN A 313 5.61 21.64 4.56
C GLN A 313 4.80 22.60 5.45
N GLN A 314 3.47 22.54 5.38
CA GLN A 314 2.56 23.37 6.19
C GLN A 314 1.93 22.56 7.35
N ALA A 315 2.38 21.34 7.61
CA ALA A 315 1.93 20.55 8.75
C ALA A 315 2.35 21.26 10.06
N GLY A 316 1.46 21.26 11.04
CA GLY A 316 1.75 21.86 12.34
C GLY A 316 0.52 21.94 13.25
N PRO A 317 0.75 22.10 14.58
CA PRO A 317 -0.31 22.08 15.58
C PRO A 317 -1.40 23.14 15.39
N GLU A 318 -1.02 24.32 14.87
CA GLU A 318 -1.96 25.42 14.59
C GLU A 318 -2.89 25.05 13.44
N LYS A 319 -2.34 24.57 12.33
CA LYS A 319 -3.12 24.13 11.17
C LYS A 319 -4.03 22.96 11.48
N PHE A 320 -3.56 22.01 12.29
CA PHE A 320 -4.40 20.94 12.79
C PHE A 320 -5.57 21.48 13.62
N THR A 321 -5.32 22.45 14.49
CA THR A 321 -6.37 23.07 15.34
C THR A 321 -7.39 23.85 14.51
N GLU A 322 -6.95 24.61 13.49
CA GLU A 322 -7.83 25.31 12.54
C GLU A 322 -8.71 24.30 11.77
N TRP A 323 -8.12 23.20 11.29
CA TRP A 323 -8.85 22.16 10.61
C TRP A 323 -9.91 21.52 11.51
N VAL A 324 -9.56 21.13 12.74
CA VAL A 324 -10.50 20.56 13.72
C VAL A 324 -11.66 21.52 13.99
N ALA A 325 -11.40 22.81 14.16
CA ALA A 325 -12.46 23.81 14.38
C ALA A 325 -13.43 23.89 13.20
N SER A 326 -12.93 23.77 11.97
CA SER A 326 -13.77 23.81 10.76
C SER A 326 -14.67 22.58 10.57
N LEU A 327 -14.41 21.48 11.26
CA LEU A 327 -15.19 20.23 11.17
C LEU A 327 -16.59 20.35 11.78
N LEU A 328 -16.80 21.30 12.69
CA LEU A 328 -18.12 21.53 13.28
C LEU A 328 -19.16 21.99 12.25
N ASP A 329 -18.71 22.78 11.28
CA ASP A 329 -19.57 23.31 10.22
C ASP A 329 -19.47 22.50 8.92
N ASN A 330 -18.30 21.91 8.66
CA ASN A 330 -18.01 21.17 7.43
C ASN A 330 -17.48 19.75 7.72
N PRO A 331 -18.26 18.89 8.41
CA PRO A 331 -17.81 17.54 8.68
C PRO A 331 -17.85 16.71 7.39
N GLY A 332 -16.87 15.79 7.28
CA GLY A 332 -16.84 14.76 6.25
C GLY A 332 -17.34 13.42 6.79
N LEU A 333 -17.45 12.45 5.90
CA LEU A 333 -17.87 11.08 6.19
C LEU A 333 -16.67 10.26 6.65
N VAL A 334 -16.56 9.93 7.93
CA VAL A 334 -15.42 9.17 8.49
C VAL A 334 -15.72 7.69 8.72
N GLY A 335 -16.95 7.35 9.06
CA GLY A 335 -17.40 5.98 9.20
C GLY A 335 -18.87 5.84 8.77
N TYR A 336 -19.28 4.69 8.28
CA TYR A 336 -20.64 4.49 7.80
C TYR A 336 -21.05 3.02 7.77
N THR A 337 -22.36 2.79 7.80
CA THR A 337 -22.95 1.48 7.50
C THR A 337 -23.62 1.53 6.14
N LEU A 338 -23.46 0.46 5.39
CA LEU A 338 -24.00 0.32 4.04
C LEU A 338 -25.08 -0.76 3.98
N GLU A 339 -26.17 -0.45 3.30
CA GLU A 339 -27.18 -1.43 2.92
C GLU A 339 -27.32 -1.49 1.40
N PRO A 340 -27.40 -2.71 0.80
CA PRO A 340 -27.55 -2.84 -0.66
C PRO A 340 -28.82 -2.18 -1.18
N LEU A 341 -28.77 -1.56 -2.37
CA LEU A 341 -29.90 -0.82 -2.95
C LEU A 341 -31.21 -1.60 -3.02
N HIS A 342 -31.16 -2.92 -3.23
CA HIS A 342 -32.37 -3.75 -3.35
C HIS A 342 -33.24 -3.77 -2.08
N ILE A 343 -32.65 -3.47 -0.91
CA ILE A 343 -33.39 -3.42 0.37
C ILE A 343 -34.41 -2.28 0.40
N LEU A 344 -34.19 -1.22 -0.36
CA LEU A 344 -35.13 -0.11 -0.49
C LEU A 344 -36.46 -0.50 -1.18
N LEU A 345 -36.49 -1.62 -1.90
CA LEU A 345 -37.69 -2.12 -2.56
C LEU A 345 -38.49 -3.02 -1.61
N LYS A 346 -39.83 -2.95 -1.70
CA LYS A 346 -40.72 -3.81 -0.92
C LYS A 346 -40.47 -5.29 -1.23
N ASN A 347 -40.66 -6.19 -0.26
CA ASN A 347 -40.42 -7.64 -0.42
C ASN A 347 -41.20 -8.28 -1.59
N LYS A 348 -42.38 -7.73 -1.95
CA LYS A 348 -43.22 -8.24 -3.05
C LYS A 348 -42.89 -7.64 -4.43
N ASP A 349 -41.93 -6.69 -4.50
CA ASP A 349 -41.54 -6.09 -5.77
C ASP A 349 -40.62 -7.05 -6.54
N PRO A 350 -40.99 -7.51 -7.75
CA PRO A 350 -40.20 -8.48 -8.52
C PRO A 350 -38.80 -7.94 -8.88
N ARG A 351 -38.65 -6.62 -8.97
CA ARG A 351 -37.37 -5.98 -9.26
C ARG A 351 -36.38 -6.02 -8.09
N ARG A 352 -36.85 -6.32 -6.87
CA ARG A 352 -35.97 -6.43 -5.69
C ARG A 352 -34.91 -7.51 -5.90
N GLU A 353 -35.35 -8.69 -6.35
CA GLU A 353 -34.46 -9.81 -6.62
C GLU A 353 -33.54 -9.52 -7.83
N ALA A 354 -34.10 -8.95 -8.89
CA ALA A 354 -33.35 -8.56 -10.07
C ALA A 354 -32.24 -7.51 -9.75
N LEU A 355 -32.55 -6.53 -8.88
CA LEU A 355 -31.57 -5.55 -8.44
C LEU A 355 -30.49 -6.16 -7.53
N ARG A 356 -30.86 -7.14 -6.67
CA ARG A 356 -29.92 -7.90 -5.86
C ARG A 356 -28.89 -8.62 -6.72
N GLN A 357 -29.36 -9.31 -7.77
CA GLN A 357 -28.48 -10.01 -8.72
C GLN A 357 -27.59 -9.04 -9.50
N ALA A 358 -28.13 -7.90 -9.93
CA ALA A 358 -27.37 -6.87 -10.62
C ALA A 358 -26.25 -6.28 -9.76
N VAL A 359 -26.54 -5.95 -8.50
CA VAL A 359 -25.53 -5.46 -7.54
C VAL A 359 -24.44 -6.51 -7.30
N SER A 360 -24.83 -7.78 -7.08
CA SER A 360 -23.88 -8.88 -6.91
C SER A 360 -22.98 -9.06 -8.14
N THR A 361 -23.58 -9.05 -9.34
CA THR A 361 -22.85 -9.17 -10.61
C THR A 361 -21.87 -8.00 -10.80
N TYR A 362 -22.31 -6.77 -10.54
CA TYR A 362 -21.47 -5.59 -10.63
C TYR A 362 -20.25 -5.68 -9.72
N ILE A 363 -20.45 -6.03 -8.44
CA ILE A 363 -19.36 -6.16 -7.45
C ILE A 363 -18.38 -7.27 -7.87
N LEU A 364 -18.87 -8.43 -8.26
CA LEU A 364 -18.03 -9.55 -8.70
C LEU A 364 -17.23 -9.19 -9.96
N HIS A 365 -17.82 -8.47 -10.90
CA HIS A 365 -17.14 -8.01 -12.12
C HIS A 365 -16.05 -6.99 -11.83
N LYS A 366 -16.23 -6.14 -10.83
CA LYS A 366 -15.26 -5.12 -10.40
C LYS A 366 -14.20 -5.65 -9.43
N ALA A 367 -14.41 -6.82 -8.81
CA ALA A 367 -13.48 -7.38 -7.84
C ALA A 367 -12.08 -7.57 -8.43
N ARG A 368 -11.04 -7.31 -7.63
CA ARG A 368 -9.66 -7.65 -7.98
C ARG A 368 -9.36 -9.08 -7.56
N TRP A 369 -8.69 -9.78 -8.43
CA TRP A 369 -8.31 -11.17 -8.23
C TRP A 369 -6.80 -11.32 -8.23
N ARG A 370 -6.29 -12.16 -7.33
CA ARG A 370 -4.89 -12.59 -7.31
C ARG A 370 -4.84 -14.11 -7.37
N ASP A 371 -4.27 -14.64 -8.44
CA ASP A 371 -4.06 -16.08 -8.59
C ASP A 371 -2.84 -16.51 -7.78
N CYS A 372 -3.10 -17.22 -6.68
CA CYS A 372 -2.07 -17.75 -5.80
C CYS A 372 -1.60 -19.17 -6.20
N SER A 373 -2.12 -19.73 -7.29
CA SER A 373 -1.74 -21.06 -7.75
C SER A 373 -0.40 -21.10 -8.48
N ARG A 374 0.04 -19.96 -9.05
CA ARG A 374 1.28 -19.87 -9.81
C ARG A 374 2.49 -20.31 -8.98
N PRO A 375 3.42 -21.09 -9.54
CA PRO A 375 4.66 -21.46 -8.87
C PRO A 375 5.55 -20.23 -8.66
N CYS A 376 6.33 -20.24 -7.60
CA CYS A 376 7.34 -19.22 -7.37
C CYS A 376 8.51 -19.36 -8.37
N PRO A 377 9.22 -18.26 -8.70
CA PRO A 377 10.45 -18.31 -9.47
C PRO A 377 11.50 -19.26 -8.86
N THR A 378 12.45 -19.70 -9.68
CA THR A 378 13.54 -20.58 -9.22
C THR A 378 14.29 -19.95 -8.03
N GLY A 379 14.48 -20.72 -6.97
CA GLY A 379 15.14 -20.28 -5.73
C GLY A 379 14.20 -19.61 -4.72
N GLN A 380 12.92 -19.49 -5.03
CA GLN A 380 11.90 -18.96 -4.14
C GLN A 380 10.83 -20.03 -3.84
N TYR A 381 10.13 -19.90 -2.72
CA TYR A 381 9.03 -20.77 -2.32
C TYR A 381 7.85 -19.93 -1.77
N LYS A 382 6.67 -20.53 -1.73
CA LYS A 382 5.48 -19.86 -1.20
C LYS A 382 5.61 -19.61 0.29
N SER A 383 5.28 -18.40 0.72
CA SER A 383 5.25 -18.05 2.15
C SER A 383 4.23 -18.93 2.89
N PRO A 384 4.58 -19.49 4.07
CA PRO A 384 3.63 -20.21 4.91
C PRO A 384 2.45 -19.34 5.40
N HIS A 385 2.67 -18.02 5.48
CA HIS A 385 1.68 -17.05 5.98
C HIS A 385 0.81 -16.44 4.87
N ASP A 386 1.34 -16.34 3.66
CA ASP A 386 0.62 -15.84 2.48
C ASP A 386 0.99 -16.68 1.25
N PRO A 387 0.12 -17.60 0.80
CA PRO A 387 0.39 -18.46 -0.35
C PRO A 387 0.52 -17.70 -1.67
N CYS A 388 0.17 -16.42 -1.69
CA CYS A 388 0.38 -15.52 -2.83
C CYS A 388 1.75 -14.83 -2.84
N GLN A 389 2.51 -14.92 -1.76
CA GLN A 389 3.83 -14.30 -1.63
C GLN A 389 4.93 -15.34 -1.84
N CYS A 390 5.90 -15.03 -2.70
CA CYS A 390 7.13 -15.80 -2.83
C CYS A 390 8.21 -15.23 -1.93
N VAL A 391 8.91 -16.11 -1.20
CA VAL A 391 9.99 -15.77 -0.27
C VAL A 391 11.23 -16.60 -0.57
N CYS A 392 12.38 -16.15 -0.13
CA CYS A 392 13.67 -16.82 -0.27
C CYS A 392 14.10 -17.52 1.02
N HIS A 393 14.94 -18.53 0.88
CA HIS A 393 15.74 -18.98 2.02
C HIS A 393 16.75 -17.88 2.36
N GLY A 394 16.72 -17.40 3.61
CA GLY A 394 17.71 -16.44 4.06
C GLY A 394 19.12 -17.05 3.99
N SER A 395 20.08 -16.28 3.50
CA SER A 395 21.47 -16.68 3.35
C SER A 395 22.40 -15.57 3.86
N ALA A 396 23.72 -15.79 3.76
CA ALA A 396 24.70 -14.75 4.07
C ALA A 396 24.57 -13.53 3.13
N VAL A 397 24.02 -13.71 1.92
CA VAL A 397 23.95 -12.68 0.89
C VAL A 397 22.54 -12.14 0.65
N SER A 398 21.48 -12.84 1.07
CA SER A 398 20.08 -12.46 0.86
C SER A 398 19.22 -12.62 2.10
N THR A 399 18.20 -11.79 2.23
CA THR A 399 17.16 -11.87 3.27
C THR A 399 16.05 -12.86 2.85
N GLN A 400 15.12 -13.17 3.78
CA GLN A 400 13.92 -13.97 3.45
C GLN A 400 12.99 -13.29 2.44
N ASN A 401 13.03 -11.97 2.34
CA ASN A 401 12.27 -11.21 1.33
C ASN A 401 13.01 -11.12 -0.02
N CYS A 402 14.01 -11.97 -0.24
CA CYS A 402 14.84 -11.99 -1.45
C CYS A 402 15.66 -10.71 -1.71
N CYS A 403 15.86 -9.89 -0.70
CA CYS A 403 16.65 -8.67 -0.81
C CYS A 403 18.13 -8.96 -0.55
N PRO A 404 19.06 -8.33 -1.27
CA PRO A 404 20.48 -8.40 -0.95
C PRO A 404 20.76 -7.77 0.42
N ARG A 405 21.72 -8.32 1.17
CA ARG A 405 22.02 -7.82 2.52
C ARG A 405 22.86 -6.55 2.51
N GLN A 406 23.57 -6.29 1.41
CA GLN A 406 24.41 -5.10 1.29
C GLN A 406 24.59 -4.69 -0.18
N ARG A 407 24.91 -3.42 -0.37
CA ARG A 407 25.21 -2.84 -1.69
C ARG A 407 26.54 -3.38 -2.22
N GLY A 408 26.71 -3.39 -3.54
CA GLY A 408 27.93 -3.85 -4.18
C GLY A 408 28.02 -5.34 -4.44
N MET A 409 26.99 -6.12 -4.11
CA MET A 409 26.95 -7.58 -4.31
C MET A 409 26.69 -7.93 -5.78
N ALA A 410 27.51 -8.82 -6.33
CA ALA A 410 27.38 -9.36 -7.67
C ALA A 410 27.85 -10.81 -7.74
N ARG A 411 27.34 -11.58 -8.70
CA ARG A 411 27.92 -12.86 -9.07
C ARG A 411 28.99 -12.65 -10.14
N LEU A 412 30.20 -13.11 -9.86
CA LEU A 412 31.35 -12.93 -10.76
C LEU A 412 31.77 -14.29 -11.34
N LEU A 413 31.77 -14.35 -12.66
CA LEU A 413 32.17 -15.48 -13.46
C LEU A 413 33.24 -15.03 -14.47
N VAL A 414 34.35 -15.76 -14.57
CA VAL A 414 35.42 -15.51 -15.53
C VAL A 414 35.57 -16.72 -16.44
N MET A 415 35.59 -16.48 -17.75
CA MET A 415 35.52 -17.57 -18.72
C MET A 415 36.23 -17.26 -20.00
N ASN A 416 36.31 -18.25 -20.90
CA ASN A 416 36.90 -18.13 -22.25
C ASN A 416 38.32 -17.60 -22.22
N PHE A 417 39.15 -18.18 -21.36
CA PHE A 417 40.54 -17.82 -21.29
C PHE A 417 41.30 -18.37 -22.50
N MET A 418 42.08 -17.51 -23.14
CA MET A 418 42.98 -17.82 -24.25
C MET A 418 44.28 -17.06 -24.06
N ALA A 419 45.40 -17.71 -24.21
CA ALA A 419 46.67 -17.02 -24.35
C ALA A 419 47.31 -17.30 -25.71
N ALA A 420 48.16 -16.44 -26.15
CA ALA A 420 48.85 -16.59 -27.44
C ALA A 420 50.29 -16.06 -27.36
N GLY A 421 51.18 -16.78 -27.96
CA GLY A 421 52.59 -16.44 -28.00
C GLY A 421 53.26 -16.44 -26.62
N LEU A 422 52.86 -17.34 -25.76
CA LEU A 422 53.51 -17.55 -24.45
C LEU A 422 54.93 -18.06 -24.69
N TRP A 423 55.82 -17.71 -23.76
CA TRP A 423 57.20 -18.16 -23.80
C TRP A 423 57.73 -18.26 -22.35
N GLY A 424 57.83 -19.46 -21.84
CA GLY A 424 58.28 -19.76 -20.48
C GLY A 424 59.77 -20.08 -20.43
N ASP A 425 60.22 -20.97 -21.29
CA ASP A 425 61.62 -21.35 -21.37
C ASP A 425 62.16 -21.41 -22.80
N SER A 426 63.47 -21.66 -22.94
CA SER A 426 64.14 -21.68 -24.24
C SER A 426 64.16 -23.05 -24.93
N THR A 427 63.68 -24.11 -24.29
CA THR A 427 63.88 -25.51 -24.73
C THR A 427 62.58 -26.24 -25.00
N THR A 428 61.46 -25.89 -24.35
CA THR A 428 60.17 -26.53 -24.52
C THR A 428 59.06 -25.51 -24.79
N ALA A 429 57.88 -25.94 -25.23
CA ALA A 429 56.69 -25.10 -25.24
C ALA A 429 56.14 -25.02 -23.82
N THR A 430 55.42 -23.97 -23.56
CA THR A 430 54.89 -23.59 -22.22
C THR A 430 53.87 -24.65 -21.69
N ASP A 431 53.98 -24.97 -20.40
CA ASP A 431 53.04 -25.78 -19.63
C ASP A 431 52.17 -24.87 -18.79
N ALA A 432 51.22 -24.21 -19.46
CA ALA A 432 50.57 -23.04 -18.91
C ALA A 432 49.35 -23.36 -18.02
N TYR A 433 49.24 -22.66 -16.88
CA TYR A 433 48.01 -22.57 -16.07
C TYR A 433 47.76 -21.12 -15.62
N LEU A 434 46.53 -20.89 -15.14
CA LEU A 434 46.13 -19.58 -14.66
C LEU A 434 45.85 -19.62 -13.14
N LYS A 435 46.28 -18.54 -12.46
CA LYS A 435 45.76 -18.20 -11.12
C LYS A 435 44.88 -16.97 -11.28
N VAL A 436 43.64 -17.08 -10.78
CA VAL A 436 42.66 -16.00 -10.86
C VAL A 436 42.30 -15.58 -9.45
N PHE A 437 42.40 -14.28 -9.16
CA PHE A 437 42.21 -13.71 -7.83
C PHE A 437 41.11 -12.69 -7.84
N PHE A 438 40.21 -12.76 -6.86
CA PHE A 438 39.26 -11.69 -6.58
C PHE A 438 38.74 -11.78 -5.13
N GLY A 439 38.63 -10.63 -4.45
CA GLY A 439 38.03 -10.55 -3.12
C GLY A 439 38.71 -11.43 -2.05
N GLY A 440 40.02 -11.63 -2.17
CA GLY A 440 40.79 -12.51 -1.27
C GLY A 440 40.68 -14.01 -1.58
N GLN A 441 39.98 -14.38 -2.64
CA GLN A 441 39.90 -15.75 -3.14
C GLN A 441 40.92 -15.96 -4.27
N GLU A 442 41.53 -17.15 -4.31
CA GLU A 442 42.38 -17.63 -5.39
C GLU A 442 41.78 -18.88 -5.99
N GLN A 443 41.71 -18.97 -7.30
CA GLN A 443 41.36 -20.18 -8.04
C GLN A 443 42.40 -20.46 -9.11
N ARG A 444 42.76 -21.74 -9.29
CA ARG A 444 43.71 -22.22 -10.28
C ARG A 444 42.98 -23.05 -11.34
N THR A 445 43.38 -22.87 -12.63
CA THR A 445 42.93 -23.73 -13.73
C THR A 445 43.80 -24.98 -13.81
N ASP A 446 43.32 -25.94 -14.59
CA ASP A 446 44.15 -27.06 -15.01
C ASP A 446 45.32 -26.56 -15.88
N THR A 447 46.45 -27.29 -15.84
CA THR A 447 47.60 -27.01 -16.68
C THR A 447 47.38 -27.56 -18.08
N ILE A 448 47.63 -26.73 -19.11
CA ILE A 448 47.65 -27.14 -20.51
C ILE A 448 49.10 -27.31 -20.95
N TRP A 449 49.40 -28.56 -21.25
CA TRP A 449 50.78 -28.96 -21.48
C TRP A 449 51.27 -28.67 -22.89
N ASN A 450 52.51 -28.26 -23.00
CA ASN A 450 53.31 -28.20 -24.21
C ASN A 450 52.66 -27.37 -25.35
N THR A 451 52.18 -26.13 -25.02
CA THR A 451 51.65 -25.21 -26.03
C THR A 451 51.85 -23.74 -25.63
N ASN A 452 52.26 -22.92 -26.59
CA ASN A 452 52.39 -21.47 -26.43
C ASN A 452 51.08 -20.71 -26.67
N ASP A 453 50.01 -21.40 -27.12
CA ASP A 453 48.71 -20.81 -27.42
C ASP A 453 47.58 -21.62 -26.71
N PRO A 454 47.60 -21.70 -25.34
CA PRO A 454 46.64 -22.51 -24.60
C PRO A 454 45.25 -21.84 -24.55
N MET A 455 44.22 -22.71 -24.43
CA MET A 455 42.82 -22.28 -24.26
C MET A 455 42.18 -23.09 -23.11
N TRP A 456 41.74 -22.37 -22.06
CA TRP A 456 41.07 -22.98 -20.93
C TRP A 456 39.55 -22.84 -21.09
N ARG A 457 38.85 -23.97 -21.10
CA ARG A 457 37.38 -24.01 -21.31
C ARG A 457 36.59 -23.94 -20.02
N ALA A 458 37.18 -24.38 -18.92
CA ALA A 458 36.50 -24.37 -17.63
C ALA A 458 36.36 -22.93 -17.12
N PRO A 459 35.16 -22.49 -16.74
CA PRO A 459 34.99 -21.16 -16.15
C PRO A 459 35.46 -21.15 -14.69
N VAL A 460 35.90 -20.00 -14.24
CA VAL A 460 36.23 -19.71 -12.83
C VAL A 460 35.05 -18.94 -12.24
N ASP A 461 34.32 -19.58 -11.32
CA ASP A 461 33.13 -18.99 -10.66
C ASP A 461 33.50 -18.57 -9.23
N PHE A 462 33.52 -17.28 -8.96
CA PHE A 462 33.73 -16.74 -7.62
C PHE A 462 32.45 -16.68 -6.78
N GLY A 463 31.30 -17.03 -7.37
CA GLY A 463 30.01 -16.95 -6.69
C GLY A 463 29.58 -15.50 -6.44
N ASP A 464 28.92 -15.28 -5.32
CA ASP A 464 28.44 -13.96 -4.90
C ASP A 464 29.56 -13.22 -4.14
N VAL A 465 29.99 -12.09 -4.70
CA VAL A 465 31.13 -11.30 -4.22
C VAL A 465 30.76 -9.82 -4.08
N LEU A 466 31.55 -9.08 -3.29
CA LEU A 466 31.48 -7.62 -3.22
C LEU A 466 32.30 -7.01 -4.34
N LEU A 467 31.61 -6.53 -5.37
CA LEU A 467 32.25 -5.94 -6.56
C LEU A 467 32.89 -4.59 -6.23
N SER A 468 32.31 -3.83 -5.28
CA SER A 468 32.75 -2.49 -4.91
C SER A 468 34.04 -2.46 -4.08
N THR A 469 34.32 -3.51 -3.33
CA THR A 469 35.45 -3.56 -2.38
C THR A 469 36.39 -4.74 -2.58
N GLY A 470 36.09 -5.62 -3.56
CA GLY A 470 36.87 -6.83 -3.84
C GLY A 470 38.27 -6.56 -4.43
N GLY A 471 38.56 -5.32 -4.80
CA GLY A 471 39.81 -4.96 -5.46
C GLY A 471 39.81 -5.33 -6.95
N PRO A 472 40.98 -5.36 -7.60
CA PRO A 472 41.08 -5.74 -9.00
C PRO A 472 40.89 -7.25 -9.19
N LEU A 473 40.20 -7.64 -10.26
CA LEU A 473 40.24 -8.98 -10.81
C LEU A 473 41.63 -9.18 -11.40
N ARG A 474 42.39 -10.07 -10.80
CA ARG A 474 43.78 -10.36 -11.22
C ARG A 474 43.82 -11.75 -11.85
N VAL A 475 44.38 -11.81 -13.06
CA VAL A 475 44.65 -13.07 -13.76
C VAL A 475 46.16 -13.14 -14.02
N GLN A 476 46.77 -14.19 -13.49
CA GLN A 476 48.20 -14.48 -13.70
C GLN A 476 48.33 -15.72 -14.60
N VAL A 477 49.29 -15.67 -15.52
CA VAL A 477 49.70 -16.79 -16.34
C VAL A 477 51.01 -17.32 -15.79
N TRP A 478 51.05 -18.60 -15.55
CA TRP A 478 52.19 -19.32 -14.98
C TRP A 478 52.63 -20.44 -15.93
N ASP A 479 53.93 -20.74 -15.95
CA ASP A 479 54.53 -21.92 -16.56
C ASP A 479 54.84 -22.92 -15.46
N GLU A 480 54.29 -24.11 -15.52
CA GLU A 480 54.46 -25.19 -14.51
C GLU A 480 55.78 -25.92 -14.77
N TYR A 481 56.66 -25.96 -13.78
CA TYR A 481 57.94 -26.59 -13.88
C TYR A 481 58.08 -27.81 -12.98
N TYR A 482 58.38 -28.95 -13.52
CA TYR A 482 58.51 -30.18 -12.74
C TYR A 482 59.71 -30.14 -11.79
N GLY A 483 59.48 -29.96 -10.49
CA GLY A 483 60.50 -30.01 -9.45
C GLY A 483 61.25 -28.72 -9.14
N TRP A 484 60.80 -27.60 -9.71
CA TRP A 484 61.33 -26.24 -9.48
C TRP A 484 60.19 -25.26 -9.25
N ASP A 485 60.49 -24.01 -8.89
CA ASP A 485 59.47 -22.98 -8.74
C ASP A 485 58.86 -22.62 -10.13
N ASP A 486 57.53 -22.52 -10.20
CA ASP A 486 56.79 -22.14 -11.42
C ASP A 486 57.13 -20.70 -11.82
N ASP A 487 57.22 -20.43 -13.12
CA ASP A 487 57.56 -19.11 -13.66
C ASP A 487 56.32 -18.28 -13.93
N LEU A 488 56.27 -17.06 -13.39
CA LEU A 488 55.20 -16.09 -13.70
C LEU A 488 55.45 -15.42 -15.07
N LEU A 489 54.63 -15.76 -16.06
CA LEU A 489 54.73 -15.21 -17.42
C LEU A 489 54.07 -13.84 -17.55
N GLY A 490 53.19 -13.48 -16.58
CA GLY A 490 52.63 -12.15 -16.51
C GLY A 490 51.32 -12.05 -15.73
N THR A 491 50.93 -10.80 -15.49
CA THR A 491 49.74 -10.46 -14.70
C THR A 491 48.86 -9.49 -15.48
N CYS A 492 47.53 -9.72 -15.41
CA CYS A 492 46.51 -8.84 -15.96
C CYS A 492 45.55 -8.41 -14.85
N ASP A 493 45.57 -7.12 -14.51
CA ASP A 493 44.69 -6.55 -13.49
C ASP A 493 43.57 -5.72 -14.14
N ARG A 494 42.33 -5.90 -13.71
CA ARG A 494 41.15 -5.13 -14.15
C ARG A 494 40.25 -4.83 -12.99
N SER A 495 39.79 -3.60 -12.88
CA SER A 495 38.69 -3.26 -11.94
C SER A 495 37.38 -3.74 -12.56
N PRO A 496 36.70 -4.76 -11.99
CA PRO A 496 35.52 -5.32 -12.60
C PRO A 496 34.34 -4.37 -12.49
N GLN A 497 33.53 -4.32 -13.54
CA GLN A 497 32.26 -3.60 -13.59
C GLN A 497 31.14 -4.57 -13.95
N SER A 498 29.90 -4.21 -13.59
CA SER A 498 28.73 -4.98 -13.95
C SER A 498 28.57 -5.10 -15.47
N GLY A 499 28.09 -6.25 -15.93
CA GLY A 499 27.96 -6.57 -17.34
C GLY A 499 28.90 -7.70 -17.79
N THR A 500 29.01 -7.88 -19.08
CA THR A 500 29.94 -8.82 -19.73
C THR A 500 31.03 -8.03 -20.45
N HIS A 501 32.27 -8.30 -20.10
CA HIS A 501 33.41 -7.56 -20.58
C HIS A 501 34.49 -8.50 -21.12
N GLU A 502 34.96 -8.20 -22.30
CA GLU A 502 36.13 -8.83 -22.90
C GLU A 502 37.40 -8.08 -22.49
N VAL A 503 38.39 -8.81 -22.01
CA VAL A 503 39.67 -8.28 -21.55
C VAL A 503 40.77 -8.82 -22.42
N ASN A 504 41.62 -7.92 -22.91
CA ASN A 504 42.85 -8.24 -23.64
C ASN A 504 44.00 -7.59 -22.91
N CYS A 505 45.00 -8.38 -22.51
CA CYS A 505 46.20 -7.93 -21.82
C CYS A 505 47.46 -8.39 -22.58
N ASN A 506 48.42 -7.50 -22.72
CA ASN A 506 49.77 -7.94 -22.99
C ASN A 506 50.41 -8.36 -21.68
N VAL A 507 50.88 -9.56 -21.59
CA VAL A 507 51.65 -10.08 -20.46
C VAL A 507 53.13 -10.05 -20.81
N SER A 508 54.02 -10.26 -19.85
CA SER A 508 55.47 -10.14 -20.09
C SER A 508 55.92 -11.07 -21.22
N HIS A 509 55.27 -12.20 -21.38
CA HIS A 509 55.56 -13.19 -22.40
C HIS A 509 54.26 -13.61 -23.09
N GLY A 510 53.85 -12.82 -24.11
CA GLY A 510 52.65 -13.10 -24.92
C GLY A 510 51.44 -12.22 -24.62
N ARG A 511 50.27 -12.72 -24.94
CA ARG A 511 48.98 -12.04 -24.76
C ARG A 511 48.01 -12.96 -24.04
N LEU A 512 47.18 -12.36 -23.16
CA LEU A 512 46.09 -13.04 -22.49
C LEU A 512 44.76 -12.38 -22.84
N LYS A 513 43.77 -13.19 -23.20
CA LYS A 513 42.41 -12.78 -23.46
C LYS A 513 41.47 -13.60 -22.58
N PHE A 514 40.47 -12.94 -21.99
CA PHE A 514 39.38 -13.62 -21.26
C PHE A 514 38.12 -12.77 -21.24
N ILE A 515 37.02 -13.37 -20.85
CA ILE A 515 35.75 -12.68 -20.63
C ILE A 515 35.39 -12.81 -19.17
N TYR A 516 35.00 -11.70 -18.54
CA TYR A 516 34.32 -11.79 -17.24
C TYR A 516 32.89 -11.30 -17.34
N GLN A 517 32.01 -11.90 -16.55
CA GLN A 517 30.63 -11.51 -16.38
C GLN A 517 30.39 -11.19 -14.89
N ALA A 518 30.03 -9.95 -14.59
CA ALA A 518 29.62 -9.52 -13.27
C ALA A 518 28.14 -9.14 -13.31
N LYS A 519 27.29 -9.96 -12.68
CA LYS A 519 25.84 -9.74 -12.63
C LYS A 519 25.45 -9.28 -11.24
N CYS A 520 24.98 -8.02 -11.11
CA CYS A 520 24.49 -7.51 -9.85
C CYS A 520 23.37 -8.41 -9.29
N LEU A 521 23.36 -8.61 -7.97
CA LEU A 521 22.27 -9.31 -7.30
C LEU A 521 20.94 -8.54 -7.49
N PRO A 522 19.79 -9.21 -7.31
CA PRO A 522 18.47 -8.58 -7.41
C PRO A 522 18.41 -7.27 -6.62
N HIS A 523 17.73 -6.25 -7.16
CA HIS A 523 17.59 -4.90 -6.60
C HIS A 523 18.88 -4.07 -6.51
N LEU A 524 19.97 -4.53 -7.15
CA LEU A 524 21.21 -3.77 -7.29
C LEU A 524 21.51 -3.48 -8.75
N GLY A 525 22.16 -2.35 -9.00
CA GLY A 525 22.54 -1.85 -10.33
C GLY A 525 23.73 -0.90 -10.27
N GLY A 526 23.99 -0.25 -11.41
CA GLY A 526 25.16 0.60 -11.58
C GLY A 526 26.43 -0.19 -11.84
N PRO A 527 27.55 0.49 -12.17
CA PRO A 527 28.80 -0.15 -12.57
C PRO A 527 29.39 -1.09 -11.50
N THR A 528 29.22 -0.75 -10.23
CA THR A 528 29.74 -1.51 -9.08
C THR A 528 28.63 -2.11 -8.22
N CYS A 529 27.40 -2.19 -8.74
CA CYS A 529 26.22 -2.71 -8.05
C CYS A 529 25.87 -1.95 -6.76
N MET A 530 26.24 -0.68 -6.66
CA MET A 530 25.97 0.17 -5.49
C MET A 530 24.61 0.85 -5.55
N ASP A 531 24.04 1.01 -6.75
CA ASP A 531 22.78 1.69 -6.94
C ASP A 531 21.60 0.76 -6.68
N TYR A 532 20.52 1.30 -6.11
CA TYR A 532 19.28 0.57 -6.01
C TYR A 532 18.59 0.46 -7.38
N ALA A 533 18.18 -0.74 -7.76
CA ALA A 533 17.47 -1.02 -9.00
C ALA A 533 16.11 -1.66 -8.71
N PRO A 534 14.99 -0.91 -8.84
CA PRO A 534 13.64 -1.47 -8.66
C PRO A 534 13.41 -2.67 -9.59
N ARG A 535 12.75 -3.69 -9.06
CA ARG A 535 12.32 -4.84 -9.84
C ARG A 535 10.85 -5.09 -9.58
N GLY A 536 10.03 -4.81 -10.58
CA GLY A 536 8.63 -5.18 -10.54
C GLY A 536 8.45 -6.68 -10.31
N LEU A 537 7.34 -7.05 -9.70
CA LEU A 537 6.89 -8.44 -9.65
C LEU A 537 6.90 -8.99 -11.07
N LEU A 538 7.78 -9.97 -11.31
CA LEU A 538 8.09 -10.49 -12.63
C LEU A 538 6.83 -10.70 -13.48
N GLY A 539 6.78 -9.96 -14.58
CA GLY A 539 6.29 -10.43 -15.86
C GLY A 539 4.83 -10.34 -16.18
N GLU A 540 4.05 -9.49 -15.54
CA GLU A 540 2.86 -8.90 -16.18
C GLU A 540 2.48 -7.68 -15.35
N PRO A 541 2.19 -6.52 -16.04
CA PRO A 541 1.36 -5.54 -15.39
C PRO A 541 0.18 -6.30 -14.77
N PRO A 542 -0.35 -5.89 -13.60
CA PRO A 542 -1.69 -6.25 -13.24
C PRO A 542 -2.47 -5.77 -14.45
N GLY A 543 -2.64 -6.70 -15.39
CA GLY A 543 -3.41 -6.42 -16.57
C GLY A 543 -4.65 -5.81 -16.02
N ASN A 544 -5.16 -4.81 -16.68
CA ASN A 544 -6.54 -4.36 -16.57
C ASN A 544 -7.45 -5.56 -16.91
N ARG A 545 -7.22 -6.67 -16.25
CA ARG A 545 -8.14 -7.75 -16.01
C ARG A 545 -9.01 -7.31 -14.84
N SER A 546 -9.67 -6.15 -15.07
CA SER A 546 -11.02 -5.98 -14.57
C SER A 546 -11.72 -7.30 -14.86
N GLY A 547 -11.88 -8.13 -13.86
CA GLY A 547 -12.83 -9.22 -13.78
C GLY A 547 -13.00 -10.17 -14.95
N VAL A 548 -12.06 -10.28 -15.84
CA VAL A 548 -12.18 -11.15 -16.99
C VAL A 548 -11.07 -12.19 -16.98
N VAL A 549 -11.22 -13.17 -16.12
CA VAL A 549 -10.93 -14.53 -16.53
C VAL A 549 -12.26 -15.06 -17.07
N TRP A 550 -12.46 -14.91 -18.34
CA TRP A 550 -13.53 -15.54 -19.10
C TRP A 550 -13.22 -17.01 -19.29
#